data_a2238548f982654b3f16c8531faf2695
#
_entry.id   a2238548f982654b3f16c8531faf2695
#
_cell.length_a   1.000
_cell.length_b   1.000
_cell.length_c   1.000
_cell.angle_alpha   90.00
_cell.angle_beta   90.00
_cell.angle_gamma   90.00
#
_symmetry.space_group_name_H-M   'P 1'
#
loop_
_entity.id
_entity.type
_entity.pdbx_description
1 polymer ?
#
loop_
_entity_poly.entity_id
_entity_poly.type
_entity_poly.pdbx_seq_one_letter_code
_entity_poly.pdbx_strand_id
1 'polypeptide(L)'
;MVCRAEQPGLGQVAREFQGQVGFVGVSNNDTVSEGRKYQRELEVPYPLANDRSGRTWADWQVPYQPVTVVVDQRGRVARRFDGGIEPEDLRPVLDYLVGG
;
A
#
# COMPACT_ATOMS: atom_id res chain seq x y z
N MET A 1 -2.82 -16.20 1.20
CA MET A 1 -1.74 -15.20 1.05
C MET A 1 -1.94 -14.04 1.99
N VAL A 2 -0.84 -13.62 2.60
CA VAL A 2 -0.88 -12.53 3.59
C VAL A 2 -1.46 -11.25 3.00
N CYS A 3 -1.05 -10.89 1.77
CA CYS A 3 -1.54 -9.67 1.12
C CYS A 3 -3.06 -9.66 0.93
N ARG A 4 -3.64 -10.80 0.54
CA ARG A 4 -5.08 -10.91 0.38
C ARG A 4 -5.82 -10.82 1.71
N ALA A 5 -5.22 -11.35 2.78
CA ALA A 5 -5.82 -11.29 4.11
C ALA A 5 -5.83 -9.87 4.66
N GLU A 6 -4.78 -9.08 4.37
CA GLU A 6 -4.67 -7.69 4.81
C GLU A 6 -5.54 -6.72 4.02
N GLN A 7 -5.77 -7.01 2.74
CA GLN A 7 -6.32 -6.03 1.82
C GLN A 7 -7.65 -5.40 2.27
N PRO A 8 -8.61 -6.15 2.81
CA PRO A 8 -9.85 -5.52 3.29
C PRO A 8 -9.61 -4.45 4.35
N GLY A 9 -8.67 -4.70 5.27
CA GLY A 9 -8.33 -3.73 6.31
C GLY A 9 -7.63 -2.50 5.73
N LEU A 10 -6.69 -2.69 4.80
CA LEU A 10 -6.01 -1.59 4.13
C LEU A 10 -6.98 -0.76 3.31
N GLY A 11 -7.92 -1.40 2.62
CA GLY A 11 -8.95 -0.71 1.85
C GLY A 11 -9.83 0.16 2.74
N GLN A 12 -10.17 -0.34 3.93
CA GLN A 12 -10.94 0.42 4.90
C GLN A 12 -10.19 1.68 5.34
N VAL A 13 -8.91 1.55 5.67
CA VAL A 13 -8.08 2.70 6.07
C VAL A 13 -7.97 3.70 4.92
N ALA A 14 -7.78 3.21 3.69
CA ALA A 14 -7.71 4.09 2.53
C ALA A 14 -8.97 4.92 2.36
N ARG A 15 -10.15 4.31 2.58
CA ARG A 15 -11.42 5.02 2.49
C ARG A 15 -11.56 6.07 3.60
N GLU A 16 -11.10 5.76 4.82
CA GLU A 16 -11.14 6.67 5.95
C GLU A 16 -10.31 7.93 5.69
N PHE A 17 -9.20 7.80 4.99
CA PHE A 17 -8.29 8.91 4.72
C PHE A 17 -8.44 9.47 3.30
N GLN A 18 -9.53 9.15 2.62
CA GLN A 18 -9.78 9.65 1.27
C GLN A 18 -9.74 11.18 1.25
N GLY A 19 -9.00 11.74 0.29
CA GLY A 19 -8.81 13.18 0.19
C GLY A 19 -7.68 13.74 1.05
N GLN A 20 -7.13 12.94 1.97
CA GLN A 20 -6.05 13.36 2.86
C GLN A 20 -4.77 12.59 2.60
N VAL A 21 -4.87 11.31 2.27
CA VAL A 21 -3.73 10.42 2.04
C VAL A 21 -3.96 9.68 0.72
N GLY A 22 -2.96 9.68 -0.15
CA GLY A 22 -2.98 8.90 -1.38
C GLY A 22 -2.45 7.49 -1.13
N PHE A 23 -3.15 6.49 -1.65
CA PHE A 23 -2.73 5.10 -1.58
C PHE A 23 -2.43 4.57 -2.97
N VAL A 24 -1.36 3.81 -3.10
CA VAL A 24 -1.01 3.12 -4.34
C VAL A 24 -0.45 1.74 -3.99
N GLY A 25 -0.97 0.72 -4.63
CA GLY A 25 -0.41 -0.62 -4.54
C GLY A 25 0.59 -0.85 -5.67
N VAL A 26 1.71 -1.48 -5.39
CA VAL A 26 2.73 -1.77 -6.39
C VAL A 26 3.05 -3.27 -6.40
N SER A 27 2.91 -3.89 -7.57
CA SER A 27 3.19 -5.31 -7.77
C SER A 27 4.22 -5.46 -8.87
N ASN A 28 5.10 -6.46 -8.77
CA ASN A 28 6.05 -6.76 -9.85
C ASN A 28 5.89 -8.16 -10.44
N ASN A 29 5.00 -8.96 -9.88
CA ASN A 29 4.82 -10.35 -10.32
C ASN A 29 3.53 -10.59 -11.10
N ASP A 30 2.61 -9.65 -11.06
CA ASP A 30 1.30 -9.80 -11.67
C ASP A 30 1.28 -9.22 -13.09
N THR A 31 0.43 -9.78 -13.94
CA THR A 31 0.09 -9.13 -15.20
C THR A 31 -0.93 -8.01 -14.92
N VAL A 32 -1.14 -7.14 -15.92
CA VAL A 32 -2.14 -6.07 -15.81
C VAL A 32 -3.53 -6.65 -15.59
N SER A 33 -3.85 -7.75 -16.28
CA SER A 33 -5.18 -8.36 -16.16
C SER A 33 -5.38 -9.01 -14.78
N GLU A 34 -4.33 -9.63 -14.23
CA GLU A 34 -4.37 -10.18 -12.88
C GLU A 34 -4.56 -9.09 -11.83
N GLY A 35 -3.86 -7.97 -11.99
CA GLY A 35 -4.02 -6.82 -11.11
C GLY A 35 -5.43 -6.25 -11.13
N ARG A 36 -6.03 -6.15 -12.30
CA ARG A 36 -7.42 -5.67 -12.44
C ARG A 36 -8.41 -6.62 -11.79
N LYS A 37 -8.19 -7.92 -11.96
CA LYS A 37 -9.02 -8.94 -11.33
C LYS A 37 -8.94 -8.84 -9.81
N TYR A 38 -7.74 -8.73 -9.28
CA TYR A 38 -7.49 -8.56 -7.85
C TYR A 38 -8.22 -7.32 -7.31
N GLN A 39 -8.10 -6.19 -8.02
CA GLN A 39 -8.75 -4.95 -7.64
C GLN A 39 -10.26 -5.08 -7.56
N ARG A 40 -10.86 -5.77 -8.54
CA ARG A 40 -12.31 -6.00 -8.55
C ARG A 40 -12.76 -6.94 -7.44
N GLU A 41 -12.07 -8.07 -7.28
CA GLU A 41 -12.46 -9.09 -6.31
C GLU A 41 -12.36 -8.60 -4.86
N LEU A 42 -11.35 -7.80 -4.56
CA LEU A 42 -11.11 -7.30 -3.21
C LEU A 42 -11.60 -5.86 -3.02
N GLU A 43 -12.24 -5.29 -4.03
CA GLU A 43 -12.78 -3.93 -3.98
C GLU A 43 -11.74 -2.91 -3.51
N VAL A 44 -10.53 -3.00 -4.07
CA VAL A 44 -9.41 -2.13 -3.70
C VAL A 44 -9.74 -0.69 -4.13
N PRO A 45 -9.81 0.26 -3.20
CA PRO A 45 -10.27 1.62 -3.51
C PRO A 45 -9.16 2.56 -4.01
N TYR A 46 -8.00 2.05 -4.35
CA TYR A 46 -6.87 2.85 -4.81
C TYR A 46 -6.20 2.21 -6.02
N PRO A 47 -5.42 2.98 -6.80
CA PRO A 47 -4.76 2.46 -7.99
C PRO A 47 -3.74 1.38 -7.66
N LEU A 48 -3.62 0.42 -8.57
CA LEU A 48 -2.58 -0.60 -8.51
C LEU A 48 -1.63 -0.38 -9.70
N ALA A 49 -0.35 -0.28 -9.41
CA ALA A 49 0.69 -0.15 -10.41
C ALA A 49 1.46 -1.45 -10.55
N ASN A 50 1.95 -1.73 -11.76
CA ASN A 50 2.75 -2.92 -12.03
C ASN A 50 4.20 -2.50 -12.27
N ASP A 51 5.10 -2.89 -11.39
CA ASP A 51 6.53 -2.63 -11.50
C ASP A 51 7.20 -3.79 -12.26
N ARG A 52 7.01 -3.83 -13.57
CA ARG A 52 7.50 -4.93 -14.41
C ARG A 52 9.01 -5.14 -14.33
N SER A 53 9.76 -4.07 -14.29
CA SER A 53 11.22 -4.15 -14.24
C SER A 53 11.75 -4.50 -12.86
N GLY A 54 10.94 -4.36 -11.82
CA GLY A 54 11.36 -4.53 -10.44
C GLY A 54 12.19 -3.34 -9.94
N ARG A 55 12.31 -2.28 -10.73
CA ARG A 55 13.13 -1.12 -10.37
C ARG A 55 12.61 -0.39 -9.13
N THR A 56 11.30 -0.18 -9.05
CA THR A 56 10.69 0.48 -7.89
C THR A 56 10.93 -0.32 -6.62
N TRP A 57 10.74 -1.63 -6.70
CA TRP A 57 11.01 -2.52 -5.57
C TRP A 57 12.48 -2.49 -5.18
N ALA A 58 13.39 -2.47 -6.17
CA ALA A 58 14.83 -2.38 -5.88
C ALA A 58 15.20 -1.04 -5.24
N ASP A 59 14.67 0.06 -5.78
CA ASP A 59 14.95 1.41 -5.26
C ASP A 59 14.47 1.57 -3.82
N TRP A 60 13.35 0.93 -3.47
CA TRP A 60 12.79 1.00 -2.12
C TRP A 60 13.25 -0.16 -1.24
N GLN A 61 14.15 -0.99 -1.73
CA GLN A 61 14.71 -2.13 -1.00
C GLN A 61 13.63 -3.08 -0.49
N VAL A 62 12.73 -3.49 -1.39
CA VAL A 62 11.64 -4.42 -1.08
C VAL A 62 12.02 -5.81 -1.57
N PRO A 63 12.54 -6.69 -0.70
CA PRO A 63 12.95 -8.04 -1.11
C PRO A 63 11.78 -9.02 -1.21
N TYR A 64 10.66 -8.71 -0.59
CA TYR A 64 9.51 -9.62 -0.51
C TYR A 64 8.23 -8.83 -0.22
N GLN A 65 7.10 -9.47 -0.38
CA GLN A 65 5.78 -8.92 -0.02
C GLN A 65 5.33 -9.49 1.31
N PRO A 66 4.50 -8.76 2.06
CA PRO A 66 4.11 -7.37 1.81
C PRO A 66 5.06 -6.40 2.52
N VAL A 67 5.20 -5.23 1.94
CA VAL A 67 5.90 -4.11 2.57
C VAL A 67 5.03 -2.87 2.38
N THR A 68 4.85 -2.09 3.44
CA THR A 68 4.12 -0.84 3.39
C THR A 68 5.05 0.31 3.74
N VAL A 69 5.07 1.33 2.91
CA VAL A 69 5.90 2.52 3.12
C VAL A 69 4.99 3.73 3.20
N VAL A 70 5.13 4.51 4.26
CA VAL A 70 4.40 5.75 4.45
C VAL A 70 5.34 6.91 4.17
N VAL A 71 4.96 7.77 3.24
CA VAL A 71 5.77 8.90 2.78
C VAL A 71 5.08 10.20 3.21
N ASP A 72 5.85 11.14 3.78
CA ASP A 72 5.29 12.42 4.21
C ASP A 72 5.14 13.39 3.03
N GLN A 73 4.64 14.59 3.31
CA GLN A 73 4.38 15.62 2.30
C GLN A 73 5.65 16.09 1.60
N ARG A 74 6.81 15.87 2.20
CA ARG A 74 8.09 16.28 1.64
C ARG A 74 8.76 15.18 0.83
N GLY A 75 8.11 14.03 0.69
CA GLY A 75 8.66 12.89 -0.03
C GLY A 75 9.62 12.05 0.79
N ARG A 76 9.64 12.20 2.10
CA ARG A 76 10.50 11.43 3.00
C ARG A 76 9.73 10.25 3.57
N VAL A 77 10.42 9.13 3.75
CA VAL A 77 9.83 7.96 4.39
C VAL A 77 9.61 8.25 5.87
N ALA A 78 8.36 8.33 6.28
CA ALA A 78 7.98 8.56 7.66
C ALA A 78 7.96 7.25 8.45
N ARG A 79 7.53 6.17 7.81
CA ARG A 79 7.44 4.86 8.46
C ARG A 79 7.49 3.75 7.41
N ARG A 80 8.11 2.64 7.76
CA ARG A 80 8.13 1.44 6.92
C ARG A 80 7.71 0.23 7.75
N PHE A 81 6.80 -0.56 7.20
CA PHE A 81 6.35 -1.80 7.81
C PHE A 81 6.78 -2.96 6.91
N ASP A 82 7.69 -3.80 7.41
CA ASP A 82 8.12 -5.00 6.71
C ASP A 82 7.26 -6.16 7.20
N GLY A 83 6.57 -6.82 6.26
CA GLY A 83 5.63 -7.87 6.59
C GLY A 83 4.22 -7.36 6.71
N GLY A 84 3.30 -8.21 7.21
CA GLY A 84 1.89 -7.86 7.33
C GLY A 84 1.62 -6.78 8.36
N ILE A 85 0.60 -5.97 8.09
CA ILE A 85 0.16 -4.93 9.04
C ILE A 85 -1.36 -4.98 9.19
N GLU A 86 -1.80 -4.51 10.36
CA GLU A 86 -3.22 -4.36 10.64
C GLU A 86 -3.60 -2.88 10.60
N PRO A 87 -4.91 -2.56 10.42
CA PRO A 87 -5.34 -1.16 10.45
C PRO A 87 -4.89 -0.39 11.68
N GLU A 88 -4.86 -1.02 12.85
CA GLU A 88 -4.44 -0.39 14.10
C GLU A 88 -2.96 -0.03 14.12
N ASP A 89 -2.15 -0.63 13.25
CA ASP A 89 -0.74 -0.26 13.11
C ASP A 89 -0.58 0.98 12.24
N LEU A 90 -1.41 1.11 11.22
CA LEU A 90 -1.29 2.17 10.21
C LEU A 90 -2.03 3.45 10.60
N ARG A 91 -3.23 3.35 11.17
CA ARG A 91 -4.04 4.53 11.52
C ARG A 91 -3.31 5.57 12.36
N PRO A 92 -2.61 5.19 13.44
CA PRO A 92 -1.91 6.20 14.26
C PRO A 92 -0.86 6.97 13.49
N VAL A 93 -0.15 6.32 12.56
CA VAL A 93 0.87 6.98 11.74
C VAL A 93 0.22 7.99 10.81
N LEU A 94 -0.87 7.60 10.16
CA LEU A 94 -1.58 8.48 9.23
C LEU A 94 -2.24 9.65 9.97
N ASP A 95 -2.86 9.39 11.12
CA ASP A 95 -3.47 10.42 11.95
C ASP A 95 -2.43 11.46 12.36
N TYR A 96 -1.26 11.03 12.77
CA TYR A 96 -0.19 11.93 13.16
C TYR A 96 0.24 12.83 12.00
N LEU A 97 0.44 12.24 10.82
CA LEU A 97 0.92 12.96 9.64
C LEU A 97 -0.12 13.94 9.09
N VAL A 98 -1.39 13.56 9.13
CA VAL A 98 -2.49 14.40 8.65
C VAL A 98 -2.81 15.51 9.64
N GLY A 99 -2.80 15.20 10.93
CA GLY A 99 -3.14 16.16 11.98
C GLY A 99 -1.99 17.06 12.40
N GLY A 100 -0.79 16.62 12.08
CA GLY A 100 0.41 17.38 12.41
C GLY A 100 0.88 18.21 11.25
#